data_b5f7baf10413b63b9a2b69c9361d0393
#
_entry.id   b5f7baf10413b63b9a2b69c9361d0393
#
_cell.length_a   1.000
_cell.length_b   1.000
_cell.length_c   1.000
_cell.angle_alpha   90.00
_cell.angle_beta   90.00
_cell.angle_gamma   90.00
#
_symmetry.space_group_name_H-M   'P 1'
#
loop_
_entity.id
_entity.type
_entity.pdbx_description
1 polymer ?
#
loop_
_entity_poly.entity_id
_entity_poly.type
_entity_poly.pdbx_seq_one_letter_code
_entity_poly.pdbx_strand_id
1 'polypeptide(L)'
;MSIPLLSNPDTLLKEAIFMSESKHCRPLFLAIRWAVRLVYPKITVVGAENLPEDACIAVGNHAQMHGPIVGELYYPRKRLTWCAAQMQQLKEVPAYAYQDFWSGKPPRVRWFYRLASYIIAPLSVCIFNNAAVIPVYHDNRVISTFRQTVKALEEGVDVIIFPEKLEKRNQILYQFQENFVDVAKLYYKRTGKRAVFVPMYLAPALKQLHIGAPVVFDPEAPIADERRRICDEMARAITAIAESLPEHTVVPYENMPKRQYPKNIPCEVNPDHEKTCG
;
A
#
# COMPACT_ATOMS: atom_id res chain seq x y z
N MET A 1 16.89 -29.43 -22.73
CA MET A 1 17.65 -29.62 -21.48
C MET A 1 18.27 -28.28 -21.13
N SER A 2 17.53 -27.42 -20.40
CA SER A 2 17.93 -26.04 -20.10
C SER A 2 18.43 -25.99 -18.67
N ILE A 3 19.67 -25.56 -18.51
CA ILE A 3 20.39 -25.44 -17.24
C ILE A 3 19.72 -24.33 -16.42
N PRO A 4 19.36 -24.53 -15.12
CA PRO A 4 18.87 -23.45 -14.29
C PRO A 4 20.00 -22.45 -14.04
N LEU A 5 19.74 -21.16 -14.33
CA LEU A 5 20.63 -20.05 -13.99
C LEU A 5 20.85 -20.06 -12.47
N LEU A 6 22.04 -20.46 -12.07
CA LEU A 6 22.54 -20.37 -10.69
C LEU A 6 22.41 -18.91 -10.24
N SER A 7 21.66 -18.67 -9.18
CA SER A 7 21.60 -17.38 -8.50
C SER A 7 23.02 -16.97 -8.10
N ASN A 8 23.39 -15.74 -8.48
CA ASN A 8 24.70 -15.16 -8.18
C ASN A 8 24.99 -15.27 -6.66
N PRO A 9 26.15 -15.84 -6.24
CA PRO A 9 26.53 -15.97 -4.84
C PRO A 9 26.46 -14.66 -4.04
N ASP A 10 26.73 -13.53 -4.70
CA ASP A 10 26.61 -12.19 -4.09
C ASP A 10 25.17 -11.81 -3.76
N THR A 11 24.19 -12.32 -4.50
CA THR A 11 22.77 -12.08 -4.22
C THR A 11 22.31 -12.90 -3.01
N LEU A 12 22.74 -14.16 -2.94
CA LEU A 12 22.45 -15.03 -1.78
C LEU A 12 23.14 -14.54 -0.51
N LEU A 13 24.36 -14.01 -0.62
CA LEU A 13 25.07 -13.42 0.51
C LEU A 13 24.40 -12.14 1.00
N LYS A 14 23.92 -11.28 0.08
CA LYS A 14 23.15 -10.06 0.43
C LYS A 14 21.81 -10.39 1.06
N GLU A 15 21.11 -11.41 0.55
CA GLU A 15 19.86 -11.90 1.16
C GLU A 15 20.11 -12.50 2.56
N ALA A 16 21.17 -13.25 2.75
CA ALA A 16 21.56 -13.83 4.03
C ALA A 16 22.00 -12.75 5.05
N ILE A 17 22.75 -11.73 4.62
CA ILE A 17 23.15 -10.58 5.45
C ILE A 17 21.91 -9.74 5.81
N PHE A 18 21.02 -9.47 4.86
CA PHE A 18 19.77 -8.75 5.08
C PHE A 18 18.86 -9.47 6.09
N MET A 19 18.71 -10.80 5.96
CA MET A 19 17.98 -11.61 6.94
C MET A 19 18.67 -11.67 8.32
N SER A 20 19.99 -11.50 8.39
CA SER A 20 20.74 -11.49 9.64
C SER A 20 20.59 -10.16 10.40
N GLU A 21 20.64 -9.02 9.70
CA GLU A 21 20.46 -7.69 10.33
C GLU A 21 19.02 -7.50 10.86
N SER A 22 18.01 -8.08 10.21
CA SER A 22 16.61 -7.98 10.66
C SER A 22 16.36 -8.68 12.00
N LYS A 23 17.08 -9.76 12.31
CA LYS A 23 16.86 -10.54 13.54
C LYS A 23 17.15 -9.75 14.83
N HIS A 24 18.08 -8.81 14.82
CA HIS A 24 18.45 -8.07 16.03
C HIS A 24 17.36 -7.07 16.49
N CYS A 25 16.57 -6.53 15.59
CA CYS A 25 15.49 -5.58 15.92
C CYS A 25 14.12 -6.24 16.15
N ARG A 26 13.97 -7.54 15.92
CA ARG A 26 12.68 -8.23 16.01
C ARG A 26 11.95 -8.05 17.35
N PRO A 27 12.58 -8.14 18.52
CA PRO A 27 11.91 -7.88 19.79
C PRO A 27 11.35 -6.46 19.90
N LEU A 28 12.13 -5.46 19.44
CA LEU A 28 11.70 -4.06 19.41
C LEU A 28 10.50 -3.87 18.48
N PHE A 29 10.54 -4.45 17.27
CA PHE A 29 9.41 -4.44 16.34
C PHE A 29 8.15 -5.03 16.96
N LEU A 30 8.26 -6.18 17.63
CA LEU A 30 7.11 -6.84 18.29
C LEU A 30 6.54 -5.97 19.42
N ALA A 31 7.41 -5.33 20.20
CA ALA A 31 6.99 -4.39 21.26
C ALA A 31 6.26 -3.17 20.67
N ILE A 32 6.78 -2.58 19.58
CA ILE A 32 6.14 -1.46 18.88
C ILE A 32 4.80 -1.91 18.31
N ARG A 33 4.75 -3.06 17.62
CA ARG A 33 3.52 -3.60 17.04
C ARG A 33 2.46 -3.84 18.12
N TRP A 34 2.84 -4.37 19.26
CA TRP A 34 1.95 -4.54 20.41
C TRP A 34 1.46 -3.21 20.96
N ALA A 35 2.34 -2.24 21.17
CA ALA A 35 1.99 -0.90 21.63
C ALA A 35 1.02 -0.20 20.65
N VAL A 36 1.30 -0.27 19.35
CA VAL A 36 0.39 0.27 18.32
C VAL A 36 -0.97 -0.42 18.40
N ARG A 37 -1.00 -1.75 18.55
CA ARG A 37 -2.27 -2.50 18.67
C ARG A 37 -3.09 -2.12 19.91
N LEU A 38 -2.44 -1.70 21.00
CA LEU A 38 -3.13 -1.25 22.22
C LEU A 38 -3.78 0.13 22.05
N VAL A 39 -3.10 1.06 21.35
CA VAL A 39 -3.57 2.44 21.21
C VAL A 39 -4.39 2.66 19.93
N TYR A 40 -4.18 1.84 18.90
CA TYR A 40 -4.91 1.97 17.64
C TYR A 40 -6.33 1.42 17.80
N PRO A 41 -7.37 2.14 17.32
CA PRO A 41 -8.74 1.67 17.42
C PRO A 41 -8.91 0.28 16.79
N LYS A 42 -9.75 -0.55 17.43
CA LYS A 42 -10.13 -1.84 16.83
C LYS A 42 -10.91 -1.56 15.52
N ILE A 43 -10.45 -2.17 14.45
CA ILE A 43 -11.07 -2.07 13.12
C ILE A 43 -11.95 -3.29 12.89
N THR A 44 -13.18 -3.05 12.45
CA THR A 44 -14.08 -4.10 11.97
C THR A 44 -13.83 -4.34 10.49
N VAL A 45 -13.60 -5.58 10.11
CA VAL A 45 -13.49 -5.99 8.70
C VAL A 45 -14.87 -6.41 8.21
N VAL A 46 -15.30 -5.85 7.09
CA VAL A 46 -16.60 -6.10 6.44
C VAL A 46 -16.32 -6.62 5.03
N GLY A 47 -17.05 -7.64 4.60
CA GLY A 47 -16.90 -8.23 3.26
C GLY A 47 -15.70 -9.19 3.15
N ALA A 48 -15.21 -9.75 4.27
CA ALA A 48 -14.11 -10.72 4.22
C ALA A 48 -14.43 -11.97 3.39
N GLU A 49 -15.70 -12.29 3.22
CA GLU A 49 -16.23 -13.35 2.34
C GLU A 49 -15.99 -13.11 0.86
N ASN A 50 -15.69 -11.88 0.46
CA ASN A 50 -15.33 -11.53 -0.93
C ASN A 50 -13.88 -11.93 -1.28
N LEU A 51 -13.06 -12.29 -0.31
CA LEU A 51 -11.72 -12.78 -0.58
C LEU A 51 -11.79 -14.14 -1.28
N PRO A 52 -11.15 -14.33 -2.44
CA PRO A 52 -11.14 -15.60 -3.15
C PRO A 52 -10.43 -16.69 -2.33
N GLU A 53 -10.66 -17.96 -2.63
CA GLU A 53 -9.96 -19.07 -1.96
C GLU A 53 -8.44 -19.01 -2.17
N ASP A 54 -8.01 -18.75 -3.40
CA ASP A 54 -6.60 -18.52 -3.74
C ASP A 54 -6.13 -17.15 -3.25
N ALA A 55 -4.82 -16.97 -3.17
CA ALA A 55 -4.23 -15.67 -2.82
C ALA A 55 -4.56 -14.59 -3.85
N CYS A 56 -4.73 -13.36 -3.38
CA CYS A 56 -5.13 -12.22 -4.20
C CYS A 56 -4.25 -10.99 -3.99
N ILE A 57 -4.42 -10.02 -4.88
CA ILE A 57 -3.83 -8.68 -4.75
C ILE A 57 -4.92 -7.74 -4.24
N ALA A 58 -4.82 -7.33 -2.98
CA ALA A 58 -5.75 -6.41 -2.37
C ALA A 58 -5.29 -4.95 -2.63
N VAL A 59 -6.15 -4.16 -3.27
CA VAL A 59 -5.86 -2.77 -3.68
C VAL A 59 -6.70 -1.82 -2.85
N GLY A 60 -6.07 -0.91 -2.11
CA GLY A 60 -6.77 -0.03 -1.19
C GLY A 60 -6.39 1.44 -1.28
N ASN A 61 -7.19 2.29 -0.60
CA ASN A 61 -6.82 3.66 -0.32
C ASN A 61 -5.74 3.68 0.78
N HIS A 62 -4.70 4.50 0.58
CA HIS A 62 -3.57 4.58 1.51
C HIS A 62 -3.98 5.19 2.86
N ALA A 63 -4.88 6.17 2.83
CA ALA A 63 -5.34 6.89 4.03
C ALA A 63 -4.16 7.27 4.95
N GLN A 64 -3.10 7.84 4.39
CA GLN A 64 -1.84 8.15 5.07
C GLN A 64 -1.26 6.90 5.77
N MET A 65 -0.93 6.96 7.06
CA MET A 65 -0.41 5.81 7.81
C MET A 65 -1.48 4.78 8.19
N HIS A 66 -2.77 5.10 8.04
CA HIS A 66 -3.85 4.20 8.47
C HIS A 66 -3.91 2.92 7.64
N GLY A 67 -3.78 3.01 6.29
CA GLY A 67 -3.79 1.86 5.40
C GLY A 67 -2.74 0.79 5.76
N PRO A 68 -1.44 1.14 5.80
CA PRO A 68 -0.38 0.23 6.21
C PRO A 68 -0.57 -0.37 7.61
N ILE A 69 -0.98 0.45 8.61
CA ILE A 69 -1.21 -0.03 9.98
C ILE A 69 -2.37 -1.02 10.02
N VAL A 70 -3.48 -0.72 9.35
CA VAL A 70 -4.66 -1.60 9.33
C VAL A 70 -4.37 -2.87 8.57
N GLY A 71 -3.68 -2.79 7.43
CA GLY A 71 -3.18 -3.95 6.70
C GLY A 71 -2.32 -4.87 7.58
N GLU A 72 -1.41 -4.29 8.39
CA GLU A 72 -0.56 -5.04 9.32
C GLU A 72 -1.34 -5.70 10.46
N LEU A 73 -2.32 -5.01 11.05
CA LEU A 73 -2.95 -5.42 12.30
C LEU A 73 -4.26 -6.18 12.14
N TYR A 74 -5.03 -5.90 11.07
CA TYR A 74 -6.44 -6.30 10.97
C TYR A 74 -6.82 -7.01 9.67
N TYR A 75 -5.94 -7.05 8.65
CA TYR A 75 -6.22 -7.82 7.45
C TYR A 75 -6.44 -9.31 7.82
N PRO A 76 -7.50 -9.97 7.33
CA PRO A 76 -7.96 -11.25 7.89
C PRO A 76 -7.10 -12.47 7.51
N ARG A 77 -6.19 -12.33 6.55
CA ARG A 77 -5.37 -13.44 6.04
C ARG A 77 -3.87 -13.13 6.13
N LYS A 78 -3.03 -14.13 5.85
CA LYS A 78 -1.59 -13.92 5.66
C LYS A 78 -1.38 -12.98 4.48
N ARG A 79 -0.53 -11.99 4.64
CA ARG A 79 -0.29 -10.99 3.60
C ARG A 79 1.14 -10.47 3.64
N LEU A 80 1.58 -9.93 2.51
CA LEU A 80 2.71 -9.01 2.40
C LEU A 80 2.19 -7.67 1.88
N THR A 81 2.79 -6.56 2.28
CA THR A 81 2.37 -5.22 1.84
C THR A 81 3.48 -4.56 1.03
N TRP A 82 3.17 -3.96 -0.10
CA TRP A 82 4.13 -3.16 -0.86
C TRP A 82 4.53 -1.92 -0.05
N CYS A 83 5.83 -1.69 0.03
CA CYS A 83 6.40 -0.57 0.77
C CYS A 83 7.57 0.05 0.00
N ALA A 84 7.73 1.37 0.04
CA ALA A 84 8.85 2.06 -0.56
C ALA A 84 10.19 1.48 -0.04
N ALA A 85 11.04 1.01 -0.95
CA ALA A 85 12.30 0.34 -0.61
C ALA A 85 13.24 1.24 0.21
N GLN A 86 13.14 2.55 0.03
CA GLN A 86 13.91 3.56 0.77
C GLN A 86 13.69 3.47 2.29
N MET A 87 12.50 3.04 2.73
CA MET A 87 12.17 2.90 4.15
C MET A 87 12.93 1.77 4.86
N GLN A 88 13.54 0.87 4.10
CA GLN A 88 14.35 -0.24 4.61
C GLN A 88 15.85 0.06 4.65
N GLN A 89 16.29 1.20 4.11
CA GLN A 89 17.70 1.53 3.96
C GLN A 89 18.09 2.76 4.79
N LEU A 90 18.92 2.56 5.81
CA LEU A 90 19.30 3.61 6.78
C LEU A 90 19.78 4.90 6.13
N LYS A 91 20.48 4.80 4.99
CA LYS A 91 21.02 5.95 4.26
C LYS A 91 19.95 6.70 3.47
N GLU A 92 18.88 6.03 3.05
CA GLU A 92 17.82 6.59 2.19
C GLU A 92 16.63 7.12 2.99
N VAL A 93 16.36 6.53 4.17
CA VAL A 93 15.23 6.92 5.03
C VAL A 93 15.20 8.42 5.33
N PRO A 94 16.31 9.11 5.72
CA PRO A 94 16.22 10.51 6.10
C PRO A 94 15.74 11.42 4.97
N ALA A 95 16.23 11.21 3.75
CA ALA A 95 15.83 12.00 2.59
C ALA A 95 14.37 11.70 2.20
N TYR A 96 14.02 10.43 2.13
CA TYR A 96 12.68 9.97 1.78
C TYR A 96 11.64 10.45 2.80
N ALA A 97 11.86 10.20 4.09
CA ALA A 97 10.93 10.59 5.15
C ALA A 97 10.76 12.12 5.24
N TYR A 98 11.83 12.88 5.04
CA TYR A 98 11.74 14.33 4.99
C TYR A 98 10.88 14.80 3.83
N GLN A 99 11.09 14.25 2.64
CA GLN A 99 10.35 14.62 1.45
C GLN A 99 8.86 14.26 1.58
N ASP A 100 8.56 13.06 2.05
CA ASP A 100 7.21 12.52 2.11
C ASP A 100 6.37 13.14 3.23
N PHE A 101 6.95 13.27 4.44
CA PHE A 101 6.18 13.72 5.61
C PHE A 101 6.32 15.22 5.92
N TRP A 102 7.44 15.86 5.55
CA TRP A 102 7.78 17.19 6.09
C TRP A 102 8.19 18.23 5.06
N SER A 103 8.21 17.93 3.78
CA SER A 103 8.57 18.89 2.71
C SER A 103 7.68 20.13 2.70
N GLY A 104 6.39 19.99 3.04
CA GLY A 104 5.42 21.10 3.14
C GLY A 104 5.53 21.97 4.39
N LYS A 105 6.49 21.72 5.30
CA LYS A 105 6.64 22.52 6.52
C LYS A 105 7.33 23.88 6.23
N PRO A 106 6.99 24.94 7.03
CA PRO A 106 7.60 26.26 6.86
C PRO A 106 9.13 26.23 6.87
N PRO A 107 9.81 27.09 6.08
CA PRO A 107 11.28 27.10 5.99
C PRO A 107 12.00 27.23 7.33
N ARG A 108 11.41 27.97 8.28
CA ARG A 108 12.00 28.24 9.62
C ARG A 108 12.20 26.97 10.46
N VAL A 109 11.40 25.92 10.23
CA VAL A 109 11.44 24.66 11.01
C VAL A 109 12.00 23.49 10.21
N ARG A 110 12.40 23.67 8.96
CA ARG A 110 12.91 22.59 8.08
C ARG A 110 14.14 21.89 8.64
N TRP A 111 15.06 22.66 9.25
CA TRP A 111 16.27 22.10 9.86
C TRP A 111 15.95 21.09 10.96
N PHE A 112 14.96 21.39 11.80
CA PHE A 112 14.48 20.51 12.86
C PHE A 112 13.91 19.19 12.29
N TYR A 113 13.07 19.27 11.27
CA TYR A 113 12.51 18.07 10.63
C TYR A 113 13.54 17.27 9.85
N ARG A 114 14.58 17.92 9.30
CA ARG A 114 15.73 17.20 8.74
C ARG A 114 16.46 16.41 9.81
N LEU A 115 16.73 17.00 10.97
CA LEU A 115 17.34 16.29 12.09
C LEU A 115 16.44 15.14 12.58
N ALA A 116 15.15 15.40 12.72
CA ALA A 116 14.17 14.38 13.11
C ALA A 116 14.16 13.18 12.15
N SER A 117 14.34 13.40 10.82
CA SER A 117 14.39 12.30 9.84
C SER A 117 15.59 11.38 10.05
N TYR A 118 16.73 11.88 10.51
CA TYR A 118 17.87 11.04 10.89
C TYR A 118 17.62 10.27 12.19
N ILE A 119 16.94 10.88 13.15
CA ILE A 119 16.63 10.22 14.44
C ILE A 119 15.65 9.05 14.25
N ILE A 120 14.67 9.22 13.38
CA ILE A 120 13.68 8.15 13.12
C ILE A 120 14.19 7.06 12.17
N ALA A 121 15.28 7.30 11.43
CA ALA A 121 15.75 6.36 10.42
C ALA A 121 16.07 4.96 10.97
N PRO A 122 16.78 4.76 12.09
CA PRO A 122 17.01 3.43 12.65
C PRO A 122 15.71 2.71 13.04
N LEU A 123 14.73 3.46 13.55
CA LEU A 123 13.43 2.93 13.92
C LEU A 123 12.64 2.50 12.67
N SER A 124 12.66 3.31 11.62
CA SER A 124 12.05 2.97 10.33
C SER A 124 12.63 1.67 9.77
N VAL A 125 13.95 1.58 9.67
CA VAL A 125 14.65 0.37 9.20
C VAL A 125 14.29 -0.86 10.05
N CYS A 126 14.24 -0.70 11.37
CA CYS A 126 13.81 -1.77 12.27
C CYS A 126 12.38 -2.23 11.96
N ILE A 127 11.44 -1.30 11.80
CA ILE A 127 10.04 -1.61 11.52
C ILE A 127 9.92 -2.29 10.14
N PHE A 128 10.40 -1.67 9.07
CA PHE A 128 10.16 -2.13 7.70
C PHE A 128 10.98 -3.36 7.30
N ASN A 129 12.07 -3.68 8.00
CA ASN A 129 12.78 -4.94 7.81
C ASN A 129 12.18 -6.11 8.60
N ASN A 130 11.31 -5.86 9.59
CA ASN A 130 10.64 -6.89 10.37
C ASN A 130 9.14 -7.00 10.06
N ALA A 131 8.53 -5.98 9.48
CA ALA A 131 7.16 -6.04 8.96
C ALA A 131 7.09 -6.95 7.73
N ALA A 132 5.91 -7.50 7.49
CA ALA A 132 5.63 -8.35 6.34
C ALA A 132 5.46 -7.48 5.07
N VAL A 133 6.56 -7.04 4.47
CA VAL A 133 6.57 -6.11 3.33
C VAL A 133 7.37 -6.64 2.14
N ILE A 134 6.99 -6.20 0.94
CA ILE A 134 7.74 -6.35 -0.30
C ILE A 134 8.27 -4.97 -0.69
N PRO A 135 9.59 -4.78 -0.84
CA PRO A 135 10.17 -3.51 -1.24
C PRO A 135 9.79 -3.15 -2.68
N VAL A 136 9.31 -1.92 -2.88
CA VAL A 136 8.98 -1.36 -4.19
C VAL A 136 10.10 -0.46 -4.66
N TYR A 137 10.64 -0.78 -5.82
CA TYR A 137 11.67 -0.01 -6.49
C TYR A 137 11.09 0.71 -7.71
N HIS A 138 11.57 1.92 -7.97
CA HIS A 138 11.17 2.73 -9.13
C HIS A 138 12.20 2.71 -10.27
N ASP A 139 13.15 1.79 -10.22
CA ASP A 139 14.19 1.55 -11.22
C ASP A 139 14.12 0.10 -11.73
N ASN A 140 15.16 -0.35 -12.42
CA ASN A 140 15.26 -1.70 -12.98
C ASN A 140 15.05 -2.83 -11.95
N ARG A 141 15.17 -2.54 -10.65
CA ARG A 141 14.89 -3.48 -9.56
C ARG A 141 13.41 -3.76 -9.35
N VAL A 142 12.49 -3.04 -10.01
CA VAL A 142 11.04 -3.31 -9.96
C VAL A 142 10.71 -4.76 -10.31
N ILE A 143 11.53 -5.40 -11.14
CA ILE A 143 11.41 -6.83 -11.46
C ILE A 143 11.53 -7.70 -10.20
N SER A 144 12.35 -7.30 -9.23
CA SER A 144 12.46 -7.99 -7.94
C SER A 144 11.17 -7.89 -7.13
N THR A 145 10.53 -6.71 -7.10
CA THR A 145 9.22 -6.51 -6.48
C THR A 145 8.18 -7.45 -7.08
N PHE A 146 8.12 -7.53 -8.40
CA PHE A 146 7.17 -8.40 -9.11
C PHE A 146 7.43 -9.88 -8.84
N ARG A 147 8.69 -10.32 -8.85
CA ARG A 147 9.05 -11.71 -8.54
C ARG A 147 8.66 -12.10 -7.11
N GLN A 148 8.90 -11.23 -6.14
CA GLN A 148 8.50 -11.46 -4.75
C GLN A 148 6.98 -11.50 -4.60
N THR A 149 6.25 -10.64 -5.31
CA THR A 149 4.78 -10.65 -5.34
C THR A 149 4.25 -11.97 -5.93
N VAL A 150 4.77 -12.41 -7.07
CA VAL A 150 4.37 -13.68 -7.69
C VAL A 150 4.66 -14.85 -6.75
N LYS A 151 5.83 -14.87 -6.11
CA LYS A 151 6.18 -15.92 -5.15
C LYS A 151 5.21 -15.94 -3.96
N ALA A 152 4.84 -14.77 -3.42
CA ALA A 152 3.87 -14.68 -2.33
C ALA A 152 2.50 -15.28 -2.73
N LEU A 153 2.00 -14.92 -3.92
CA LEU A 153 0.74 -15.46 -4.44
C LEU A 153 0.80 -16.98 -4.66
N GLU A 154 1.93 -17.52 -5.14
CA GLU A 154 2.15 -18.97 -5.28
C GLU A 154 2.14 -19.70 -3.93
N GLU A 155 2.62 -19.05 -2.87
CA GLU A 155 2.66 -19.57 -1.50
C GLU A 155 1.32 -19.38 -0.74
N GLY A 156 0.28 -18.88 -1.40
CA GLY A 156 -1.03 -18.63 -0.79
C GLY A 156 -1.05 -17.41 0.14
N VAL A 157 -0.17 -16.44 -0.09
CA VAL A 157 -0.05 -15.21 0.69
C VAL A 157 -0.57 -14.03 -0.11
N ASP A 158 -1.55 -13.31 0.42
CA ASP A 158 -2.12 -12.12 -0.21
C ASP A 158 -1.10 -10.99 -0.28
N VAL A 159 -1.26 -10.11 -1.27
CA VAL A 159 -0.41 -8.92 -1.40
C VAL A 159 -1.27 -7.66 -1.36
N ILE A 160 -0.99 -6.78 -0.39
CA ILE A 160 -1.68 -5.50 -0.25
C ILE A 160 -0.89 -4.42 -1.00
N ILE A 161 -1.58 -3.64 -1.80
CA ILE A 161 -1.00 -2.54 -2.57
C ILE A 161 -1.83 -1.27 -2.35
N PHE A 162 -1.15 -0.16 -2.11
CA PHE A 162 -1.73 1.18 -2.06
C PHE A 162 -1.15 2.01 -3.21
N PRO A 163 -1.72 1.92 -4.43
CA PRO A 163 -1.07 2.45 -5.63
C PRO A 163 -1.38 3.91 -5.92
N GLU A 164 -1.90 4.67 -4.97
CA GLU A 164 -2.26 6.07 -5.16
C GLU A 164 -1.05 6.93 -5.54
N LYS A 165 -1.24 7.93 -6.40
CA LYS A 165 -0.28 8.98 -6.77
C LYS A 165 -0.86 10.36 -6.44
N LEU A 166 -0.03 11.41 -6.38
CA LEU A 166 -0.43 12.79 -6.03
C LEU A 166 -1.27 13.48 -7.12
N GLU A 167 -2.34 12.82 -7.57
CA GLU A 167 -3.30 13.34 -8.55
C GLU A 167 -4.70 12.87 -8.14
N LYS A 168 -5.59 13.80 -7.84
CA LYS A 168 -6.95 13.47 -7.38
C LYS A 168 -7.77 12.84 -8.50
N ARG A 169 -8.44 11.74 -8.20
CA ARG A 169 -9.48 11.17 -9.07
C ARG A 169 -10.85 11.75 -8.70
N ASN A 170 -11.15 11.79 -7.42
CA ASN A 170 -12.35 12.38 -6.83
C ASN A 170 -12.05 12.81 -5.40
N GLN A 171 -13.09 13.15 -4.62
CA GLN A 171 -12.93 13.53 -3.20
C GLN A 171 -12.55 12.38 -2.28
N ILE A 172 -12.73 11.12 -2.71
CA ILE A 172 -12.51 9.92 -1.89
C ILE A 172 -11.13 9.33 -2.17
N LEU A 173 -10.71 9.34 -3.45
CA LEU A 173 -9.58 8.55 -3.92
C LEU A 173 -8.69 9.35 -4.87
N TYR A 174 -7.41 9.07 -4.80
CA TYR A 174 -6.41 9.54 -5.75
C TYR A 174 -6.27 8.58 -6.94
N GLN A 175 -5.69 9.04 -8.04
CA GLN A 175 -5.39 8.20 -9.21
C GLN A 175 -4.41 7.10 -8.85
N PHE A 176 -4.53 5.96 -9.52
CA PHE A 176 -3.62 4.85 -9.34
C PHE A 176 -2.44 4.88 -10.31
N GLN A 177 -1.30 4.42 -9.85
CA GLN A 177 -0.16 4.04 -10.68
C GLN A 177 -0.51 2.70 -11.33
N GLU A 178 -0.62 2.64 -12.65
CA GLU A 178 -1.17 1.46 -13.34
C GLU A 178 -0.22 0.27 -13.42
N ASN A 179 1.09 0.50 -13.29
CA ASN A 179 2.12 -0.51 -13.55
C ASN A 179 2.10 -1.72 -12.60
N PHE A 180 1.44 -1.63 -11.45
CA PHE A 180 1.32 -2.78 -10.54
C PHE A 180 0.55 -3.94 -11.15
N VAL A 181 -0.32 -3.67 -12.12
CA VAL A 181 -1.12 -4.70 -12.81
C VAL A 181 -0.23 -5.66 -13.62
N ASP A 182 0.99 -5.24 -14.01
CA ASP A 182 1.93 -6.09 -14.75
C ASP A 182 2.33 -7.37 -14.00
N VAL A 183 2.24 -7.36 -12.68
CA VAL A 183 2.43 -8.54 -11.84
C VAL A 183 1.49 -9.67 -12.27
N ALA A 184 0.24 -9.34 -12.64
CA ALA A 184 -0.76 -10.32 -13.06
C ALA A 184 -0.33 -11.08 -14.32
N LYS A 185 0.28 -10.36 -15.29
CA LYS A 185 0.81 -10.98 -16.50
C LYS A 185 1.99 -11.92 -16.19
N LEU A 186 2.87 -11.51 -15.25
CA LEU A 186 3.98 -12.34 -14.83
C LEU A 186 3.50 -13.58 -14.06
N TYR A 187 2.50 -13.42 -13.18
CA TYR A 187 1.88 -14.51 -12.45
C TYR A 187 1.25 -15.54 -13.39
N TYR A 188 0.45 -15.07 -14.35
CA TYR A 188 -0.18 -15.95 -15.36
C TYR A 188 0.86 -16.72 -16.18
N LYS A 189 1.89 -16.02 -16.68
CA LYS A 189 2.97 -16.67 -17.46
C LYS A 189 3.69 -17.76 -16.66
N ARG A 190 3.79 -17.61 -15.36
CA ARG A 190 4.53 -18.53 -14.50
C ARG A 190 3.67 -19.70 -14.01
N THR A 191 2.41 -19.46 -13.71
CA THR A 191 1.54 -20.42 -13.02
C THR A 191 0.40 -20.96 -13.88
N GLY A 192 0.05 -20.29 -14.97
CA GLY A 192 -1.17 -20.53 -15.74
C GLY A 192 -2.46 -20.05 -15.03
N LYS A 193 -2.36 -19.50 -13.81
CA LYS A 193 -3.50 -18.97 -13.04
C LYS A 193 -3.70 -17.49 -13.31
N ARG A 194 -4.97 -17.06 -13.33
CA ARG A 194 -5.32 -15.64 -13.42
C ARG A 194 -5.17 -14.97 -12.06
N ALA A 195 -4.53 -13.82 -12.01
CA ALA A 195 -4.49 -13.03 -10.79
C ALA A 195 -5.85 -12.42 -10.50
N VAL A 196 -6.17 -12.31 -9.21
CA VAL A 196 -7.42 -11.70 -8.71
C VAL A 196 -7.06 -10.44 -7.94
N PHE A 197 -7.72 -9.33 -8.30
CA PHE A 197 -7.60 -8.04 -7.60
C PHE A 197 -8.85 -7.83 -6.74
N VAL A 198 -8.66 -7.38 -5.51
CA VAL A 198 -9.75 -7.16 -4.55
C VAL A 198 -9.71 -5.72 -4.06
N PRO A 199 -10.75 -4.90 -4.28
CA PRO A 199 -10.79 -3.54 -3.80
C PRO A 199 -11.00 -3.50 -2.29
N MET A 200 -10.27 -2.61 -1.61
CA MET A 200 -10.42 -2.36 -0.18
C MET A 200 -10.63 -0.87 0.08
N TYR A 201 -11.62 -0.54 0.88
CA TYR A 201 -11.81 0.81 1.39
C TYR A 201 -11.63 0.85 2.91
N LEU A 202 -10.65 1.63 3.36
CA LEU A 202 -10.44 1.91 4.77
C LEU A 202 -11.12 3.24 5.13
N ALA A 203 -12.06 3.18 6.06
CA ALA A 203 -12.74 4.31 6.68
C ALA A 203 -12.29 4.46 8.15
N PRO A 204 -11.20 5.17 8.44
CA PRO A 204 -10.68 5.30 9.81
C PRO A 204 -11.68 5.94 10.77
N ALA A 205 -12.46 6.92 10.29
CA ALA A 205 -13.49 7.60 11.08
C ALA A 205 -14.60 6.65 11.56
N LEU A 206 -14.94 5.64 10.74
CA LEU A 206 -15.93 4.60 11.07
C LEU A 206 -15.30 3.38 11.75
N LYS A 207 -13.97 3.32 11.83
CA LYS A 207 -13.20 2.16 12.32
C LYS A 207 -13.53 0.88 11.53
N GLN A 208 -13.62 0.98 10.21
CA GLN A 208 -14.00 -0.11 9.33
C GLN A 208 -13.03 -0.25 8.16
N LEU A 209 -12.75 -1.51 7.79
CA LEU A 209 -12.09 -1.91 6.55
C LEU A 209 -13.10 -2.73 5.73
N HIS A 210 -13.47 -2.23 4.57
CA HIS A 210 -14.40 -2.88 3.66
C HIS A 210 -13.63 -3.58 2.54
N ILE A 211 -14.02 -4.82 2.24
CA ILE A 211 -13.47 -5.64 1.16
C ILE A 211 -14.57 -5.81 0.13
N GLY A 212 -14.34 -5.32 -1.10
CA GLY A 212 -15.32 -5.39 -2.19
C GLY A 212 -15.18 -6.63 -3.05
N ALA A 213 -16.03 -6.71 -4.08
CA ALA A 213 -16.05 -7.83 -5.01
C ALA A 213 -14.74 -7.97 -5.81
N PRO A 214 -14.26 -9.20 -6.05
CA PRO A 214 -13.01 -9.43 -6.76
C PRO A 214 -13.12 -9.13 -8.27
N VAL A 215 -12.02 -8.71 -8.87
CA VAL A 215 -11.85 -8.49 -10.32
C VAL A 215 -10.74 -9.39 -10.81
N VAL A 216 -11.04 -10.20 -11.83
CA VAL A 216 -10.10 -11.17 -12.41
C VAL A 216 -9.34 -10.53 -13.57
N PHE A 217 -8.03 -10.74 -13.62
CA PHE A 217 -7.17 -10.35 -14.74
C PHE A 217 -7.49 -11.19 -15.99
N ASP A 218 -7.59 -10.52 -17.15
CA ASP A 218 -7.72 -11.18 -18.44
C ASP A 218 -6.36 -11.27 -19.16
N PRO A 219 -5.77 -12.46 -19.26
CA PRO A 219 -4.47 -12.64 -19.90
C PRO A 219 -4.50 -12.49 -21.42
N GLU A 220 -5.68 -12.59 -22.05
CA GLU A 220 -5.85 -12.48 -23.51
C GLU A 220 -5.96 -11.04 -23.97
N ALA A 221 -6.36 -10.13 -23.08
CA ALA A 221 -6.46 -8.71 -23.41
C ALA A 221 -5.07 -8.04 -23.49
N PRO A 222 -4.91 -6.98 -24.31
CA PRO A 222 -3.71 -6.16 -24.32
C PRO A 222 -3.43 -5.60 -22.91
N ILE A 223 -2.18 -5.73 -22.45
CA ILE A 223 -1.81 -5.32 -21.09
C ILE A 223 -2.11 -3.84 -20.78
N ALA A 224 -2.01 -2.96 -21.77
CA ALA A 224 -2.34 -1.53 -21.61
C ALA A 224 -3.83 -1.32 -21.32
N ASP A 225 -4.71 -2.12 -21.90
CA ASP A 225 -6.15 -2.05 -21.68
C ASP A 225 -6.51 -2.66 -20.33
N GLU A 226 -5.88 -3.79 -19.96
CA GLU A 226 -6.05 -4.41 -18.64
C GLU A 226 -5.58 -3.50 -17.50
N ARG A 227 -4.47 -2.79 -17.64
CA ARG A 227 -4.03 -1.80 -16.65
C ARG A 227 -5.13 -0.77 -16.37
N ARG A 228 -5.69 -0.16 -17.45
CA ARG A 228 -6.77 0.82 -17.33
C ARG A 228 -8.03 0.20 -16.74
N ARG A 229 -8.47 -0.94 -17.28
CA ARG A 229 -9.67 -1.63 -16.81
C ARG A 229 -9.59 -1.96 -15.32
N ILE A 230 -8.53 -2.64 -14.87
CA ILE A 230 -8.35 -3.02 -13.46
C ILE A 230 -8.27 -1.79 -12.56
N CYS A 231 -7.47 -0.77 -12.92
CA CYS A 231 -7.38 0.45 -12.14
C CYS A 231 -8.72 1.18 -12.04
N ASP A 232 -9.48 1.27 -13.14
CA ASP A 232 -10.79 1.91 -13.16
C ASP A 232 -11.84 1.13 -12.39
N GLU A 233 -11.85 -0.20 -12.48
CA GLU A 233 -12.76 -1.04 -11.71
C GLU A 233 -12.46 -0.99 -10.22
N MET A 234 -11.18 -1.08 -9.82
CA MET A 234 -10.76 -0.91 -8.42
C MET A 234 -11.19 0.46 -7.88
N ALA A 235 -10.89 1.53 -8.61
CA ALA A 235 -11.21 2.88 -8.17
C ALA A 235 -12.73 3.12 -8.08
N ARG A 236 -13.52 2.62 -9.04
CA ARG A 236 -14.99 2.68 -8.99
C ARG A 236 -15.54 1.90 -7.82
N ALA A 237 -15.06 0.69 -7.59
CA ALA A 237 -15.51 -0.15 -6.48
C ALA A 237 -15.20 0.49 -5.12
N ILE A 238 -13.98 1.02 -4.92
CA ILE A 238 -13.59 1.72 -3.70
C ILE A 238 -14.45 2.96 -3.48
N THR A 239 -14.69 3.75 -4.53
CA THR A 239 -15.55 4.93 -4.47
C THR A 239 -16.98 4.55 -4.09
N ALA A 240 -17.57 3.54 -4.76
CA ALA A 240 -18.92 3.08 -4.49
C ALA A 240 -19.09 2.54 -3.07
N ILE A 241 -18.10 1.79 -2.55
CA ILE A 241 -18.08 1.36 -1.15
C ILE A 241 -18.12 2.59 -0.23
N ALA A 242 -17.23 3.56 -0.45
CA ALA A 242 -17.19 4.75 0.39
C ALA A 242 -18.50 5.54 0.39
N GLU A 243 -19.10 5.74 -0.79
CA GLU A 243 -20.36 6.47 -0.97
C GLU A 243 -21.57 5.74 -0.36
N SER A 244 -21.53 4.41 -0.27
CA SER A 244 -22.59 3.60 0.36
C SER A 244 -22.60 3.67 1.90
N LEU A 245 -21.52 4.16 2.50
CA LEU A 245 -21.37 4.25 3.95
C LEU A 245 -22.01 5.54 4.51
N PRO A 246 -22.36 5.56 5.81
CA PRO A 246 -22.74 6.79 6.49
C PRO A 246 -21.74 7.91 6.26
N GLU A 247 -22.20 9.15 6.33
CA GLU A 247 -21.32 10.32 6.18
C GLU A 247 -20.13 10.23 7.13
N HIS A 248 -18.93 10.33 6.58
CA HIS A 248 -17.69 10.32 7.35
C HIS A 248 -16.58 11.12 6.69
N THR A 249 -15.59 11.47 7.47
CA THR A 249 -14.38 12.12 6.97
C THR A 249 -13.49 11.11 6.26
N VAL A 250 -13.12 11.41 5.02
CA VAL A 250 -12.15 10.62 4.24
C VAL A 250 -10.75 11.11 4.59
N VAL A 251 -9.87 10.20 4.96
CA VAL A 251 -8.45 10.50 5.15
C VAL A 251 -7.77 10.43 3.79
N PRO A 252 -7.28 11.55 3.23
CA PRO A 252 -6.69 11.56 1.90
C PRO A 252 -5.31 10.90 1.87
N TYR A 253 -4.83 10.55 0.67
CA TYR A 253 -3.46 10.12 0.45
C TYR A 253 -2.46 11.23 0.77
N GLU A 254 -2.73 12.43 0.28
CA GLU A 254 -1.88 13.61 0.47
C GLU A 254 -1.88 14.09 1.92
N ASN A 255 -0.70 14.49 2.42
CA ASN A 255 -0.55 15.09 3.73
C ASN A 255 -1.06 16.55 3.73
N MET A 256 -2.29 16.75 4.16
CA MET A 256 -2.92 18.06 4.29
C MET A 256 -3.48 18.27 5.71
N PRO A 257 -3.80 19.53 6.10
CA PRO A 257 -4.44 19.82 7.39
C PRO A 257 -5.78 19.09 7.53
N LYS A 258 -6.03 18.48 8.70
CA LYS A 258 -7.27 17.69 8.96
C LYS A 258 -8.56 18.47 8.70
N ARG A 259 -8.55 19.79 8.85
CA ARG A 259 -9.71 20.67 8.55
C ARG A 259 -10.10 20.69 7.06
N GLN A 260 -9.20 20.24 6.17
CA GLN A 260 -9.41 20.18 4.71
C GLN A 260 -9.75 18.77 4.24
N TYR A 261 -9.92 17.82 5.16
CA TYR A 261 -10.29 16.47 4.77
C TYR A 261 -11.71 16.45 4.20
N PRO A 262 -11.92 15.84 3.03
CA PRO A 262 -13.23 15.77 2.41
C PRO A 262 -14.17 14.81 3.17
N LYS A 263 -15.45 14.88 2.82
CA LYS A 263 -16.45 13.88 3.17
C LYS A 263 -16.62 12.88 2.03
N ASN A 264 -17.15 11.69 2.37
CA ASN A 264 -17.46 10.66 1.37
C ASN A 264 -18.70 10.97 0.53
N ILE A 265 -19.48 11.95 0.91
CA ILE A 265 -20.67 12.37 0.17
C ILE A 265 -20.24 13.27 -1.00
N PRO A 266 -20.78 13.03 -2.23
CA PRO A 266 -20.54 13.94 -3.34
C PRO A 266 -20.87 15.38 -2.96
N CYS A 267 -20.00 16.32 -3.29
CA CYS A 267 -20.29 17.74 -3.11
C CYS A 267 -21.44 18.07 -4.06
N GLU A 268 -22.63 18.42 -3.53
CA GLU A 268 -23.69 19.00 -4.35
C GLU A 268 -23.17 20.30 -4.93
N VAL A 269 -22.95 20.33 -6.23
CA VAL A 269 -22.62 21.55 -6.97
C VAL A 269 -23.90 22.40 -6.92
N ASN A 270 -23.97 23.31 -5.97
CA ASN A 270 -24.99 24.34 -6.01
C ASN A 270 -24.66 25.27 -7.18
N PRO A 271 -25.48 25.31 -8.23
CA PRO A 271 -25.18 26.10 -9.43
C PRO A 271 -25.09 27.61 -9.20
N ASP A 272 -25.53 28.08 -8.02
CA ASP A 272 -25.59 29.52 -7.66
C ASP A 272 -24.42 29.98 -6.77
N HIS A 273 -23.53 29.10 -6.34
CA HIS A 273 -22.34 29.46 -5.56
C HIS A 273 -21.08 28.79 -6.09
N GLU A 274 -20.39 29.48 -6.99
CA GLU A 274 -19.00 29.21 -7.31
C GLU A 274 -18.15 29.35 -6.04
N LYS A 275 -17.46 28.24 -5.65
CA LYS A 275 -16.44 28.16 -4.57
C LYS A 275 -16.91 28.12 -3.12
N THR A 276 -17.29 26.93 -2.62
CA THR A 276 -17.03 26.53 -1.24
C THR A 276 -16.82 25.03 -1.09
N CYS A 277 -15.87 24.46 -1.84
CA CYS A 277 -15.21 23.20 -1.50
C CYS A 277 -13.71 23.51 -1.38
N GLY A 278 -13.32 24.06 -0.21
CA GLY A 278 -11.92 24.31 0.13
C GLY A 278 -11.37 23.19 0.99
#